data_46cec25ecb2ba85fc3a0c0f755216ace
#
_entry.id   46cec25ecb2ba85fc3a0c0f755216ace
#
_cell.length_a   1.000
_cell.length_b   1.000
_cell.length_c   1.000
_cell.angle_alpha   90.00
_cell.angle_beta   90.00
_cell.angle_gamma   90.00
#
_symmetry.space_group_name_H-M   'P 1'
#
loop_
_entity.id
_entity.type
_entity.pdbx_description
1 polymer ?
#
loop_
_entity_poly.entity_id
_entity_poly.type
_entity_poly.pdbx_seq_one_letter_code
_entity_poly.pdbx_strand_id
1 'polypeptide(L)'
;TLESGRADTITAEKFAVAKEYGVNRISINPQTMNDKTLRAVGRKHTVEDIRRVFREAREEGHQNINMDLILGLPGEDAADVRNTMEEISKLSPDNVTVHTLAVKRASRLREELAQHEMTTAQTLEEMLDISAEYAKKMGMEPYYMYRQKNMVGNFENVGYCHPGKEGVYNVQIMEEKQTILAAGAGASTKTVDFETDRIERVF
;
A
#
# COMPACT_ATOMS: atom_id res chain seq x y z
N THR A 1 -12.98 -1.49 5.91
CA THR A 1 -11.66 -1.95 5.44
C THR A 1 -10.94 -2.71 6.56
N LEU A 2 -10.30 -3.83 6.22
CA LEU A 2 -9.38 -4.56 7.07
C LEU A 2 -7.98 -4.49 6.44
N GLU A 3 -7.02 -3.94 7.19
CA GLU A 3 -5.60 -4.02 6.85
C GLU A 3 -5.08 -5.41 7.24
N SER A 4 -5.14 -6.36 6.32
CA SER A 4 -4.67 -7.73 6.56
C SER A 4 -3.13 -7.78 6.54
N GLY A 5 -2.50 -6.87 5.81
CA GLY A 5 -1.07 -6.62 5.82
C GLY A 5 -0.27 -7.73 5.14
N ARG A 6 0.42 -8.54 5.93
CA ARG A 6 1.42 -9.49 5.44
C ARG A 6 0.79 -10.84 5.09
N ALA A 7 1.15 -11.40 3.94
CA ALA A 7 0.65 -12.69 3.47
C ALA A 7 0.94 -13.86 4.43
N ASP A 8 2.03 -13.79 5.21
CA ASP A 8 2.38 -14.83 6.21
C ASP A 8 1.53 -14.80 7.49
N THR A 9 0.68 -13.79 7.67
CA THR A 9 -0.19 -13.64 8.86
C THR A 9 -1.68 -13.83 8.56
N ILE A 10 -2.03 -14.03 7.29
CA ILE A 10 -3.40 -14.15 6.82
C ILE A 10 -3.73 -15.63 6.56
N THR A 11 -4.96 -16.03 6.89
CA THR A 11 -5.52 -17.36 6.61
C THR A 11 -6.91 -17.23 6.03
N ALA A 12 -7.37 -18.25 5.27
CA ALA A 12 -8.73 -18.32 4.74
C ALA A 12 -9.79 -18.14 5.84
N GLU A 13 -9.57 -18.75 7.01
CA GLU A 13 -10.43 -18.63 8.18
C GLU A 13 -10.60 -17.17 8.65
N LYS A 14 -9.53 -16.37 8.63
CA LYS A 14 -9.61 -14.93 8.96
C LYS A 14 -10.39 -14.15 7.91
N PHE A 15 -10.28 -14.51 6.65
CA PHE A 15 -11.08 -13.92 5.59
C PHE A 15 -12.57 -14.25 5.74
N ALA A 16 -12.90 -15.51 6.06
CA ALA A 16 -14.27 -15.92 6.32
C ALA A 16 -14.90 -15.12 7.47
N VAL A 17 -14.18 -14.99 8.60
CA VAL A 17 -14.62 -14.18 9.74
C VAL A 17 -14.79 -12.71 9.33
N ALA A 18 -13.83 -12.13 8.61
CA ALA A 18 -13.94 -10.75 8.15
C ALA A 18 -15.18 -10.54 7.26
N LYS A 19 -15.50 -11.51 6.41
CA LYS A 19 -16.70 -11.50 5.56
C LYS A 19 -17.98 -11.57 6.38
N GLU A 20 -18.04 -12.46 7.38
CA GLU A 20 -19.18 -12.61 8.30
C GLU A 20 -19.51 -11.29 9.00
N TYR A 21 -18.48 -10.55 9.43
CA TYR A 21 -18.64 -9.23 10.06
C TYR A 21 -18.76 -8.05 9.08
N GLY A 22 -19.05 -8.32 7.80
CA GLY A 22 -19.36 -7.29 6.81
C GLY A 22 -18.15 -6.46 6.35
N VAL A 23 -16.93 -6.97 6.54
CA VAL A 23 -15.73 -6.33 5.99
C VAL A 23 -15.75 -6.48 4.46
N ASN A 24 -15.99 -5.39 3.76
CA ASN A 24 -16.16 -5.36 2.31
C ASN A 24 -14.90 -4.98 1.53
N ARG A 25 -13.86 -4.46 2.20
CA ARG A 25 -12.55 -4.13 1.60
C ARG A 25 -11.43 -4.67 2.49
N ILE A 26 -10.48 -5.35 1.87
CA ILE A 26 -9.28 -5.86 2.54
C ILE A 26 -8.02 -5.35 1.82
N SER A 27 -6.92 -5.27 2.54
CA SER A 27 -5.62 -4.90 1.98
C SER A 27 -4.61 -6.04 2.17
N ILE A 28 -4.04 -6.52 1.07
CA ILE A 28 -2.95 -7.51 1.04
C ILE A 28 -1.71 -6.78 0.52
N ASN A 29 -0.69 -6.63 1.35
CA ASN A 29 0.42 -5.73 1.10
C ASN A 29 1.69 -6.48 0.69
N PRO A 30 1.89 -6.78 -0.63
CA PRO A 30 3.07 -7.48 -1.11
C PRO A 30 4.36 -6.68 -0.93
N GLN A 31 4.31 -5.37 -1.08
CA GLN A 31 5.40 -4.41 -1.19
C GLN A 31 6.13 -4.51 -2.53
N THR A 32 6.47 -5.71 -2.99
CA THR A 32 7.06 -6.06 -4.29
C THR A 32 6.70 -7.50 -4.64
N MET A 33 6.79 -7.87 -5.90
CA MET A 33 6.67 -9.25 -6.38
C MET A 33 8.04 -9.83 -6.75
N ASN A 34 9.05 -9.52 -5.93
CA ASN A 34 10.43 -9.98 -6.10
C ASN A 34 10.92 -10.65 -4.81
N ASP A 35 11.09 -11.98 -4.83
CA ASP A 35 11.48 -12.77 -3.66
C ASP A 35 12.85 -12.37 -3.09
N LYS A 36 13.80 -11.91 -3.93
CA LYS A 36 15.10 -11.44 -3.47
C LYS A 36 14.93 -10.18 -2.61
N THR A 37 14.12 -9.24 -3.08
CA THR A 37 13.85 -7.99 -2.38
C THR A 37 13.03 -8.24 -1.11
N LEU A 38 12.00 -9.10 -1.16
CA LEU A 38 11.22 -9.47 0.02
C LEU A 38 12.13 -9.98 1.16
N ARG A 39 13.07 -10.87 0.84
CA ARG A 39 14.07 -11.34 1.81
C ARG A 39 14.97 -10.22 2.33
N ALA A 40 15.45 -9.36 1.44
CA ALA A 40 16.34 -8.25 1.81
C ALA A 40 15.66 -7.24 2.76
N VAL A 41 14.35 -6.99 2.60
CA VAL A 41 13.58 -6.10 3.50
C VAL A 41 12.96 -6.84 4.71
N GLY A 42 13.39 -8.07 4.98
CA GLY A 42 13.00 -8.83 6.17
C GLY A 42 11.57 -9.38 6.11
N ARG A 43 10.99 -9.56 4.92
CA ARG A 43 9.71 -10.24 4.74
C ARG A 43 9.90 -11.74 4.75
N LYS A 44 9.04 -12.47 5.46
CA LYS A 44 9.10 -13.93 5.58
C LYS A 44 8.28 -14.64 4.51
N HIS A 45 7.29 -13.97 3.92
CA HIS A 45 6.47 -14.51 2.85
C HIS A 45 7.16 -14.41 1.49
N THR A 46 6.75 -15.27 0.60
CA THR A 46 7.20 -15.33 -0.80
C THR A 46 6.15 -14.74 -1.74
N VAL A 47 6.54 -14.55 -3.00
CA VAL A 47 5.61 -14.17 -4.09
C VAL A 47 4.49 -15.21 -4.24
N GLU A 48 4.78 -16.49 -4.07
CA GLU A 48 3.76 -17.55 -4.15
C GLU A 48 2.77 -17.48 -2.97
N ASP A 49 3.24 -17.13 -1.77
CA ASP A 49 2.34 -16.87 -0.64
C ASP A 49 1.37 -15.71 -0.93
N ILE A 50 1.85 -14.64 -1.57
CA ILE A 50 1.01 -13.51 -1.97
C ILE A 50 -0.07 -13.97 -2.95
N ARG A 51 0.32 -14.72 -3.99
CA ARG A 51 -0.62 -15.28 -4.98
C ARG A 51 -1.64 -16.20 -4.34
N ARG A 52 -1.22 -17.09 -3.44
CA ARG A 52 -2.08 -18.00 -2.69
C ARG A 52 -3.10 -17.23 -1.86
N VAL A 53 -2.63 -16.32 -1.02
CA VAL A 53 -3.50 -15.51 -0.13
C VAL A 53 -4.50 -14.65 -0.92
N PHE A 54 -4.08 -14.12 -2.07
CA PHE A 54 -4.98 -13.38 -2.94
C PHE A 54 -6.10 -14.26 -3.50
N ARG A 55 -5.77 -15.49 -3.97
CA ARG A 55 -6.77 -16.47 -4.43
C ARG A 55 -7.73 -16.84 -3.30
N GLU A 56 -7.22 -17.20 -2.13
CA GLU A 56 -8.03 -17.51 -0.94
C GLU A 56 -9.01 -16.38 -0.59
N ALA A 57 -8.56 -15.13 -0.64
CA ALA A 57 -9.43 -13.98 -0.42
C ALA A 57 -10.56 -13.86 -1.45
N ARG A 58 -10.28 -14.14 -2.72
CA ARG A 58 -11.30 -14.17 -3.79
C ARG A 58 -12.27 -15.33 -3.61
N GLU A 59 -11.79 -16.50 -3.24
CA GLU A 59 -12.62 -17.70 -2.98
C GLU A 59 -13.57 -17.47 -1.80
N GLU A 60 -13.12 -16.77 -0.74
CA GLU A 60 -13.97 -16.33 0.37
C GLU A 60 -14.92 -15.17 -0.01
N GLY A 61 -14.89 -14.71 -1.25
CA GLY A 61 -15.83 -13.74 -1.81
C GLY A 61 -15.53 -12.28 -1.53
N HIS A 62 -14.28 -11.94 -1.20
CA HIS A 62 -13.87 -10.54 -1.11
C HIS A 62 -13.74 -9.90 -2.50
N GLN A 63 -14.57 -8.87 -2.76
CA GLN A 63 -14.72 -8.21 -4.06
C GLN A 63 -14.08 -6.81 -4.10
N ASN A 64 -13.35 -6.42 -3.06
CA ASN A 64 -12.59 -5.18 -3.01
C ASN A 64 -11.26 -5.43 -2.30
N ILE A 65 -10.23 -5.77 -3.08
CA ILE A 65 -8.90 -6.10 -2.59
C ILE A 65 -7.91 -5.02 -3.05
N ASN A 66 -7.25 -4.40 -2.09
CA ASN A 66 -6.16 -3.47 -2.31
C ASN A 66 -4.81 -4.18 -2.17
N MET A 67 -3.84 -3.79 -2.98
CA MET A 67 -2.45 -4.24 -2.88
C MET A 67 -1.50 -3.04 -2.77
N ASP A 68 -0.71 -2.98 -1.69
CA ASP A 68 0.27 -1.91 -1.48
C ASP A 68 1.64 -2.31 -2.01
N LEU A 69 2.25 -1.42 -2.76
CA LEU A 69 3.59 -1.55 -3.32
C LEU A 69 4.50 -0.44 -2.78
N ILE A 70 5.80 -0.71 -2.73
CA ILE A 70 6.81 0.28 -2.37
C ILE A 70 7.84 0.37 -3.49
N LEU A 71 7.99 1.54 -4.07
CA LEU A 71 9.03 1.85 -5.06
C LEU A 71 10.31 2.32 -4.38
N GLY A 72 11.44 2.05 -5.01
CA GLY A 72 12.75 2.43 -4.48
C GLY A 72 13.26 1.53 -3.38
N LEU A 73 12.76 0.29 -3.29
CA LEU A 73 13.31 -0.73 -2.40
C LEU A 73 14.78 -1.02 -2.73
N PRO A 74 15.62 -1.37 -1.74
CA PRO A 74 17.04 -1.62 -1.96
C PRO A 74 17.29 -2.70 -3.03
N GLY A 75 18.08 -2.35 -4.04
CA GLY A 75 18.48 -3.24 -5.12
C GLY A 75 17.42 -3.49 -6.18
N GLU A 76 16.30 -2.75 -6.18
CA GLU A 76 15.32 -2.76 -7.26
C GLU A 76 15.56 -1.63 -8.26
N ASP A 77 15.31 -1.93 -9.51
CA ASP A 77 15.32 -1.00 -10.64
C ASP A 77 13.94 -0.93 -11.33
N ALA A 78 13.86 -0.19 -12.43
CA ALA A 78 12.65 -0.05 -13.22
C ALA A 78 12.12 -1.38 -13.81
N ALA A 79 13.02 -2.33 -14.11
CA ALA A 79 12.64 -3.65 -14.62
C ALA A 79 11.98 -4.50 -13.52
N ASP A 80 12.46 -4.42 -12.28
CA ASP A 80 11.85 -5.09 -11.12
C ASP A 80 10.44 -4.57 -10.85
N VAL A 81 10.24 -3.24 -10.94
CA VAL A 81 8.91 -2.63 -10.80
C VAL A 81 7.98 -3.05 -11.94
N ARG A 82 8.49 -3.11 -13.17
CA ARG A 82 7.71 -3.60 -14.32
C ARG A 82 7.25 -5.04 -14.09
N ASN A 83 8.15 -5.93 -13.67
CA ASN A 83 7.81 -7.31 -13.32
C ASN A 83 6.75 -7.35 -12.19
N THR A 84 6.93 -6.54 -11.15
CA THR A 84 5.97 -6.44 -10.04
C THR A 84 4.58 -6.04 -10.55
N MET A 85 4.50 -5.01 -11.38
CA MET A 85 3.21 -4.56 -11.94
C MET A 85 2.59 -5.58 -12.90
N GLU A 86 3.38 -6.32 -13.65
CA GLU A 86 2.90 -7.44 -14.48
C GLU A 86 2.26 -8.55 -13.63
N GLU A 87 2.92 -8.96 -12.57
CA GLU A 87 2.41 -9.96 -11.64
C GLU A 87 1.12 -9.51 -10.93
N ILE A 88 1.08 -8.24 -10.49
CA ILE A 88 -0.11 -7.64 -9.89
C ILE A 88 -1.25 -7.60 -10.91
N SER A 89 -0.99 -7.25 -12.16
CA SER A 89 -2.03 -7.20 -13.20
C SER A 89 -2.68 -8.56 -13.47
N LYS A 90 -1.91 -9.66 -13.37
CA LYS A 90 -2.44 -11.03 -13.49
C LYS A 90 -3.36 -11.40 -12.33
N LEU A 91 -3.14 -10.86 -11.14
CA LEU A 91 -4.01 -11.06 -9.97
C LEU A 91 -5.32 -10.26 -10.07
N SER A 92 -5.33 -9.17 -10.84
CA SER A 92 -6.49 -8.29 -11.01
C SER A 92 -7.07 -7.78 -9.67
N PRO A 93 -6.30 -7.04 -8.86
CA PRO A 93 -6.85 -6.40 -7.67
C PRO A 93 -7.83 -5.29 -8.04
N ASP A 94 -8.64 -4.86 -7.08
CA ASP A 94 -9.58 -3.74 -7.28
C ASP A 94 -8.92 -2.38 -7.04
N ASN A 95 -7.84 -2.37 -6.25
CA ASN A 95 -7.06 -1.18 -5.91
C ASN A 95 -5.56 -1.52 -5.89
N VAL A 96 -4.73 -0.55 -6.22
CA VAL A 96 -3.28 -0.59 -6.00
C VAL A 96 -2.86 0.72 -5.37
N THR A 97 -2.11 0.64 -4.26
CA THR A 97 -1.49 1.81 -3.66
C THR A 97 0.01 1.75 -3.89
N VAL A 98 0.55 2.76 -4.51
CA VAL A 98 1.97 2.89 -4.82
C VAL A 98 2.60 3.87 -3.84
N HIS A 99 3.47 3.35 -2.98
CA HIS A 99 4.25 4.12 -2.03
C HIS A 99 5.66 4.33 -2.56
N THR A 100 6.23 5.47 -2.25
CA THR A 100 7.68 5.71 -2.39
C THR A 100 8.36 5.42 -1.07
N LEU A 101 9.49 4.73 -1.11
CA LEU A 101 10.25 4.40 0.10
C LEU A 101 10.59 5.65 0.91
N ALA A 102 10.12 5.69 2.15
CA ALA A 102 10.48 6.72 3.12
C ALA A 102 11.36 6.11 4.22
N VAL A 103 12.61 6.55 4.30
CA VAL A 103 13.57 6.02 5.27
C VAL A 103 13.42 6.73 6.61
N LYS A 104 12.84 6.07 7.59
CA LYS A 104 12.71 6.58 8.95
C LYS A 104 14.06 6.58 9.67
N ARG A 105 14.32 7.61 10.50
CA ARG A 105 15.60 7.80 11.22
C ARG A 105 16.01 6.60 12.10
N ALA A 106 15.05 5.86 12.64
CA ALA A 106 15.26 4.73 13.54
C ALA A 106 15.07 3.36 12.86
N SER A 107 15.10 3.26 11.54
CA SER A 107 14.94 1.97 10.86
C SER A 107 16.29 1.25 10.72
N ARG A 108 16.31 -0.08 10.92
CA ARG A 108 17.47 -0.93 10.60
C ARG A 108 17.91 -0.75 9.14
N LEU A 109 16.97 -0.52 8.25
CA LEU A 109 17.24 -0.21 6.85
C LEU A 109 18.17 0.99 6.69
N ARG A 110 18.14 1.98 7.58
CA ARG A 110 19.05 3.13 7.54
C ARG A 110 20.48 2.76 7.86
N GLU A 111 20.70 1.82 8.77
CA GLU A 111 22.04 1.33 9.14
C GLU A 111 22.61 0.46 8.01
N GLU A 112 21.75 -0.29 7.32
CA GLU A 112 22.11 -1.14 6.18
C GLU A 112 22.17 -0.37 4.86
N LEU A 113 21.49 0.78 4.73
CA LEU A 113 21.48 1.64 3.54
C LEU A 113 22.89 2.21 3.19
N ALA A 114 23.80 2.28 4.16
CA ALA A 114 25.20 2.61 3.86
C ALA A 114 25.90 1.57 2.98
N GLN A 115 25.31 0.39 2.83
CA GLN A 115 25.81 -0.74 2.04
C GLN A 115 25.04 -0.95 0.72
N HIS A 116 23.95 -0.23 0.49
CA HIS A 116 23.12 -0.33 -0.71
C HIS A 116 23.11 0.98 -1.50
N GLU A 117 23.26 0.89 -2.81
CA GLU A 117 23.05 2.04 -3.69
C GLU A 117 21.58 2.50 -3.58
N MET A 118 21.39 3.74 -3.21
CA MET A 118 20.07 4.35 -3.16
C MET A 118 19.55 4.60 -4.57
N THR A 119 18.29 4.28 -4.79
CA THR A 119 17.59 4.60 -6.03
C THR A 119 17.67 6.11 -6.30
N THR A 120 18.04 6.51 -7.50
CA THR A 120 18.10 7.92 -7.90
C THR A 120 16.69 8.49 -8.07
N ALA A 121 16.55 9.82 -7.99
CA ALA A 121 15.27 10.47 -8.26
C ALA A 121 14.76 10.18 -9.68
N GLN A 122 15.66 10.13 -10.67
CA GLN A 122 15.30 9.81 -12.06
C GLN A 122 14.79 8.38 -12.21
N THR A 123 15.46 7.39 -11.60
CA THR A 123 15.00 6.00 -11.62
C THR A 123 13.64 5.85 -10.92
N LEU A 124 13.43 6.60 -9.82
CA LEU A 124 12.17 6.58 -9.10
C LEU A 124 11.02 7.19 -9.92
N GLU A 125 11.29 8.25 -10.68
CA GLU A 125 10.32 8.84 -11.62
C GLU A 125 9.90 7.81 -12.68
N GLU A 126 10.87 7.09 -13.28
CA GLU A 126 10.58 5.99 -14.22
C GLU A 126 9.73 4.88 -13.57
N MET A 127 10.02 4.50 -12.33
CA MET A 127 9.23 3.51 -11.58
C MET A 127 7.78 3.99 -11.37
N LEU A 128 7.58 5.27 -11.06
CA LEU A 128 6.25 5.87 -10.91
C LEU A 128 5.47 5.88 -12.23
N ASP A 129 6.13 6.24 -13.33
CA ASP A 129 5.52 6.23 -14.67
C ASP A 129 5.09 4.82 -15.08
N ILE A 130 5.92 3.81 -14.84
CA ILE A 130 5.58 2.40 -15.05
C ILE A 130 4.33 2.03 -14.24
N SER A 131 4.30 2.39 -12.96
CA SER A 131 3.17 2.06 -12.09
C SER A 131 1.86 2.72 -12.56
N ALA A 132 1.92 3.98 -12.98
CA ALA A 132 0.78 4.70 -13.53
C ALA A 132 0.30 4.10 -14.87
N GLU A 133 1.23 3.70 -15.75
CA GLU A 133 0.92 3.03 -17.01
C GLU A 133 0.15 1.72 -16.78
N TYR A 134 0.63 0.88 -15.85
CA TYR A 134 -0.03 -0.39 -15.52
C TYR A 134 -1.38 -0.20 -14.82
N ALA A 135 -1.49 0.77 -13.91
CA ALA A 135 -2.77 1.12 -13.30
C ALA A 135 -3.80 1.51 -14.37
N LYS A 136 -3.40 2.34 -15.33
CA LYS A 136 -4.24 2.70 -16.47
C LYS A 136 -4.60 1.51 -17.37
N LYS A 137 -3.64 0.60 -17.64
CA LYS A 137 -3.90 -0.64 -18.40
C LYS A 137 -4.91 -1.55 -17.69
N MET A 138 -4.90 -1.58 -16.36
CA MET A 138 -5.90 -2.29 -15.55
C MET A 138 -7.24 -1.56 -15.48
N GLY A 139 -7.40 -0.37 -16.06
CA GLY A 139 -8.63 0.43 -16.01
C GLY A 139 -8.85 1.13 -14.67
N MET A 140 -7.78 1.34 -13.91
CA MET A 140 -7.82 2.05 -12.64
C MET A 140 -7.53 3.54 -12.84
N GLU A 141 -8.12 4.36 -11.96
CA GLU A 141 -7.91 5.80 -11.89
C GLU A 141 -7.30 6.19 -10.54
N PRO A 142 -6.45 7.24 -10.48
CA PRO A 142 -5.97 7.76 -9.21
C PRO A 142 -7.14 8.39 -8.45
N TYR A 143 -7.29 8.05 -7.14
CA TYR A 143 -8.38 8.58 -6.33
C TYR A 143 -7.93 9.29 -5.06
N TYR A 144 -6.69 9.10 -4.64
CA TYR A 144 -6.06 9.90 -3.60
C TYR A 144 -4.54 9.90 -3.76
N MET A 145 -3.92 10.95 -3.23
CA MET A 145 -2.47 11.06 -3.16
C MET A 145 -2.04 11.74 -1.87
N TYR A 146 -0.86 11.43 -1.40
CA TYR A 146 -0.28 12.08 -0.23
C TYR A 146 1.24 12.01 -0.24
N ARG A 147 1.86 12.95 0.47
CA ARG A 147 3.31 13.04 0.58
C ARG A 147 3.76 12.78 2.02
N GLN A 148 4.80 11.99 2.19
CA GLN A 148 5.45 11.78 3.48
C GLN A 148 6.75 12.59 3.59
N LYS A 149 7.14 12.91 4.81
CA LYS A 149 8.46 13.52 5.06
C LYS A 149 9.58 12.49 4.81
N ASN A 150 10.74 12.98 4.31
CA ASN A 150 11.94 12.18 4.06
C ASN A 150 11.80 11.11 2.97
N MET A 151 10.99 11.36 1.96
CA MET A 151 10.94 10.54 0.74
C MET A 151 12.05 10.94 -0.23
N VAL A 152 12.60 9.97 -0.95
CA VAL A 152 13.52 10.24 -2.05
C VAL A 152 12.78 10.99 -3.16
N GLY A 153 13.37 12.06 -3.71
CA GLY A 153 12.79 12.83 -4.81
C GLY A 153 11.54 13.65 -4.47
N ASN A 154 11.06 13.62 -3.22
CA ASN A 154 9.88 14.36 -2.79
C ASN A 154 8.58 14.01 -3.53
N PHE A 155 8.50 12.79 -4.07
CA PHE A 155 7.36 12.28 -4.83
C PHE A 155 6.16 11.96 -3.93
N GLU A 156 5.00 11.80 -4.56
CA GLU A 156 3.73 11.49 -3.91
C GLU A 156 3.47 9.98 -3.90
N ASN A 157 2.81 9.51 -2.85
CA ASN A 157 2.18 8.20 -2.84
C ASN A 157 0.81 8.32 -3.51
N VAL A 158 0.45 7.38 -4.37
CA VAL A 158 -0.78 7.44 -5.15
C VAL A 158 -1.58 6.15 -4.96
N GLY A 159 -2.86 6.30 -4.64
CA GLY A 159 -3.82 5.19 -4.66
C GLY A 159 -4.61 5.18 -5.97
N TYR A 160 -4.61 4.05 -6.64
CA TYR A 160 -5.38 3.78 -7.85
C TYR A 160 -6.49 2.78 -7.55
N CYS A 161 -7.67 2.93 -8.16
CA CYS A 161 -8.74 1.97 -8.03
C CYS A 161 -9.65 1.93 -9.26
N HIS A 162 -10.40 0.83 -9.38
CA HIS A 162 -11.55 0.82 -10.29
C HIS A 162 -12.65 1.75 -9.76
N PRO A 163 -13.43 2.41 -10.62
CA PRO A 163 -14.55 3.25 -10.21
C PRO A 163 -15.52 2.50 -9.26
N GLY A 164 -15.86 3.14 -8.13
CA GLY A 164 -16.72 2.57 -7.09
C GLY A 164 -16.03 1.62 -6.12
N LYS A 165 -14.69 1.50 -6.18
CA LYS A 165 -13.87 0.68 -5.28
C LYS A 165 -12.98 1.48 -4.35
N GLU A 166 -13.18 2.80 -4.30
CA GLU A 166 -12.38 3.73 -3.51
C GLU A 166 -12.37 3.34 -2.02
N GLY A 167 -11.24 3.48 -1.40
CA GLY A 167 -11.11 3.38 0.05
C GLY A 167 -11.64 4.63 0.73
N VAL A 168 -12.90 4.62 1.19
CA VAL A 168 -13.55 5.79 1.81
C VAL A 168 -12.70 6.41 2.92
N TYR A 169 -12.08 5.58 3.77
CA TYR A 169 -11.18 6.06 4.82
C TYR A 169 -9.99 6.85 4.24
N ASN A 170 -9.40 6.40 3.12
CA ASN A 170 -8.26 7.07 2.50
C ASN A 170 -8.66 8.47 2.00
N VAL A 171 -9.83 8.58 1.37
CA VAL A 171 -10.37 9.86 0.93
C VAL A 171 -10.61 10.78 2.14
N GLN A 172 -11.31 10.30 3.14
CA GLN A 172 -11.70 11.12 4.31
C GLN A 172 -10.51 11.61 5.13
N ILE A 173 -9.47 10.77 5.29
CA ILE A 173 -8.27 11.20 6.03
C ILE A 173 -7.43 12.23 5.28
N MET A 174 -7.44 12.18 3.93
CA MET A 174 -6.73 13.13 3.08
C MET A 174 -7.49 14.46 2.92
N GLU A 175 -8.80 14.40 2.80
CA GLU A 175 -9.68 15.59 2.69
C GLU A 175 -9.68 16.44 3.97
N GLU A 176 -9.40 15.83 5.11
CA GLU A 176 -9.38 16.47 6.43
C GLU A 176 -10.68 17.20 6.82
N LYS A 177 -11.80 16.78 6.23
CA LYS A 177 -13.14 17.38 6.42
C LYS A 177 -14.04 16.62 7.38
N GLN A 178 -13.53 15.59 8.06
CA GLN A 178 -14.32 14.80 9.02
C GLN A 178 -13.51 14.49 10.27
N THR A 179 -14.21 14.52 11.42
CA THR A 179 -13.69 13.94 12.64
C THR A 179 -13.59 12.43 12.49
N ILE A 180 -12.42 11.88 12.81
CA ILE A 180 -12.14 10.45 12.78
C ILE A 180 -11.85 10.01 14.22
N LEU A 181 -12.79 9.27 14.81
CA LEU A 181 -12.61 8.66 16.13
C LEU A 181 -11.77 7.38 15.99
N ALA A 182 -10.77 7.26 16.83
CA ALA A 182 -9.88 6.11 16.84
C ALA A 182 -9.92 5.42 18.20
N ALA A 183 -9.89 4.08 18.19
CA ALA A 183 -9.84 3.25 19.39
C ALA A 183 -8.76 2.19 19.27
N GLY A 184 -8.05 1.91 20.35
CA GLY A 184 -7.00 0.90 20.43
C GLY A 184 -5.64 1.47 20.83
N ALA A 185 -4.69 0.59 21.10
CA ALA A 185 -3.34 0.97 21.50
C ALA A 185 -2.62 1.75 20.38
N GLY A 186 -2.15 2.95 20.68
CA GLY A 186 -1.50 3.84 19.70
C GLY A 186 -2.47 4.52 18.71
N ALA A 187 -3.78 4.40 18.93
CA ALA A 187 -4.78 5.09 18.12
C ALA A 187 -4.71 6.61 18.36
N SER A 188 -4.94 7.38 17.31
CA SER A 188 -5.01 8.84 17.38
C SER A 188 -6.32 9.32 16.78
N THR A 189 -7.16 9.92 17.61
CA THR A 189 -8.38 10.59 17.16
C THR A 189 -8.02 11.93 16.51
N LYS A 190 -8.64 12.23 15.38
CA LYS A 190 -8.52 13.49 14.68
C LYS A 190 -9.87 14.20 14.72
N THR A 191 -9.94 15.31 15.40
CA THR A 191 -11.14 16.16 15.40
C THR A 191 -10.99 17.31 14.42
N VAL A 192 -12.08 17.65 13.75
CA VAL A 192 -12.17 18.78 12.83
C VAL A 192 -13.22 19.73 13.35
N ASP A 193 -12.81 20.97 13.61
CA ASP A 193 -13.71 22.08 13.91
C ASP A 193 -14.05 22.80 12.61
N PHE A 194 -15.31 22.71 12.19
CA PHE A 194 -15.79 23.27 10.93
C PHE A 194 -15.97 24.79 10.94
N GLU A 195 -16.04 25.40 12.12
CA GLU A 195 -16.18 26.87 12.23
C GLU A 195 -14.83 27.57 12.09
N THR A 196 -13.77 26.93 12.58
CA THR A 196 -12.42 27.52 12.64
C THR A 196 -11.42 26.88 11.69
N ASP A 197 -11.82 25.83 10.94
CA ASP A 197 -10.94 25.01 10.08
C ASP A 197 -9.75 24.39 10.86
N ARG A 198 -9.96 24.19 12.18
CA ARG A 198 -8.92 23.72 13.07
C ARG A 198 -8.95 22.20 13.21
N ILE A 199 -7.77 21.60 13.09
CA ILE A 199 -7.59 20.16 13.28
C ILE A 199 -6.78 19.90 14.54
N GLU A 200 -7.33 19.06 15.42
CA GLU A 200 -6.64 18.60 16.63
C GLU A 200 -6.46 17.08 16.59
N ARG A 201 -5.36 16.61 17.16
CA ARG A 201 -5.07 15.17 17.34
C ARG A 201 -4.99 14.86 18.83
N VAL A 202 -5.77 13.84 19.23
CA VAL A 202 -5.82 13.33 20.61
C VAL A 202 -5.27 11.90 20.58
N PHE A 203 -4.27 11.62 21.42
CA PHE A 203 -3.58 10.34 21.55
C PHE A 203 -4.03 9.58 22.78
#